data_7dde86d81c0dbd9f19b0c88380a27832
#
_entry.id   7dde86d81c0dbd9f19b0c88380a27832
#
_cell.length_a   1.000
_cell.length_b   1.000
_cell.length_c   1.000
_cell.angle_alpha   90.00
_cell.angle_beta   90.00
_cell.angle_gamma   90.00
#
_symmetry.space_group_name_H-M   'P 1'
#
loop_
_entity.id
_entity.type
_entity.pdbx_description
1 polymer ?
#
loop_
_entity_poly.entity_id
_entity_poly.type
_entity_poly.pdbx_seq_one_letter_code
_entity_poly.pdbx_strand_id
1 'polypeptide(L)'
;MLAAAQPTCFLIADISGYTGYLADVELDHAQDILADLIGAVVTALRPSFRLAKLEGDAAFTFASVERIDGSMLLDTIERCYFGFRRRRRDVRQATSCECNACSRIPDLDLKFVVHHGAAIQQTVAGRQELLGSDVIVAHRLLKNEVVERLGIHAYALITQACIDASDLDPAALGMVGHVETYDRIGDVPAWVHDLGRRWQEEEARGRVFVAPEESVLTVSVPTRVPPRVAWEFLTKPGQRMTWQPWVTEVTIKGAPGGRRGLGSANHCRHGKDAVIEEILDWRPYDYVTDRTILDTPGGPVKALHTIELEPGTDGTTVHFRFAAPKTRREQALMKEIGTAYGAALRANLPDLVAQLDAALAERDAGRGPEPDLAKPKPGGVLSGLQPLLIQATAVAPLSRA
;
A
#
# COMPACT_ATOMS: atom_id res chain seq x y z
N MET A 1 -26.16 -5.35 -25.63
CA MET A 1 -25.39 -6.55 -25.25
C MET A 1 -25.44 -6.67 -23.72
N LEU A 2 -25.68 -7.87 -23.19
CA LEU A 2 -25.57 -8.11 -21.75
C LEU A 2 -24.10 -7.97 -21.36
N ALA A 3 -23.83 -7.29 -20.22
CA ALA A 3 -22.47 -7.17 -19.69
C ALA A 3 -21.95 -8.56 -19.32
N ALA A 4 -20.74 -8.90 -19.74
CA ALA A 4 -20.11 -10.17 -19.39
C ALA A 4 -19.52 -10.08 -17.98
N ALA A 5 -19.58 -11.21 -17.25
CA ALA A 5 -18.88 -11.34 -15.97
C ALA A 5 -17.36 -11.21 -16.18
N GLN A 6 -16.69 -10.45 -15.31
CA GLN A 6 -15.25 -10.21 -15.38
C GLN A 6 -14.56 -10.65 -14.10
N PRO A 7 -13.36 -11.21 -14.20
CA PRO A 7 -12.52 -11.51 -13.04
C PRO A 7 -12.32 -10.24 -12.20
N THR A 8 -12.56 -10.34 -10.91
CA THR A 8 -12.62 -9.19 -10.01
C THR A 8 -12.07 -9.56 -8.64
N CYS A 9 -11.16 -8.75 -8.14
CA CYS A 9 -10.73 -8.80 -6.75
C CYS A 9 -11.61 -7.84 -5.94
N PHE A 10 -12.32 -8.36 -4.96
CA PHE A 10 -13.13 -7.61 -4.01
C PHE A 10 -12.32 -7.39 -2.74
N LEU A 11 -12.38 -6.17 -2.20
CA LEU A 11 -11.81 -5.84 -0.91
C LEU A 11 -12.83 -5.01 -0.12
N ILE A 12 -13.19 -5.51 1.06
CA ILE A 12 -14.03 -4.80 2.00
C ILE A 12 -13.18 -4.46 3.23
N ALA A 13 -13.10 -3.18 3.56
CA ALA A 13 -12.46 -2.69 4.77
C ALA A 13 -13.56 -2.25 5.74
N ASP A 14 -13.61 -2.86 6.93
CA ASP A 14 -14.70 -2.73 7.89
C ASP A 14 -14.15 -2.30 9.26
N ILE A 15 -14.73 -1.24 9.85
CA ILE A 15 -14.28 -0.72 11.15
C ILE A 15 -14.85 -1.58 12.27
N SER A 16 -14.01 -2.41 12.86
CA SER A 16 -14.36 -3.24 14.02
C SER A 16 -14.66 -2.37 15.25
N GLY A 17 -15.63 -2.80 16.05
CA GLY A 17 -16.07 -2.04 17.24
C GLY A 17 -17.11 -0.96 16.96
N TYR A 18 -17.44 -0.67 15.70
CA TYR A 18 -18.34 0.39 15.27
C TYR A 18 -19.72 0.35 15.96
N THR A 19 -20.40 -0.81 15.97
CA THR A 19 -21.74 -0.94 16.58
C THR A 19 -21.72 -0.63 18.07
N GLY A 20 -20.74 -1.18 18.80
CA GLY A 20 -20.57 -0.89 20.23
C GLY A 20 -20.15 0.55 20.51
N TYR A 21 -19.36 1.14 19.61
CA TYR A 21 -19.00 2.53 19.69
C TYR A 21 -20.23 3.43 19.55
N LEU A 22 -21.05 3.27 18.51
CA LEU A 22 -22.24 4.12 18.26
C LEU A 22 -23.33 3.96 19.31
N ALA A 23 -23.45 2.80 19.97
CA ALA A 23 -24.49 2.57 20.96
C ALA A 23 -24.34 3.44 22.21
N ASP A 24 -23.10 3.86 22.52
CA ASP A 24 -22.77 4.45 23.83
C ASP A 24 -22.13 5.86 23.72
N VAL A 25 -22.23 6.53 22.56
CA VAL A 25 -21.52 7.81 22.33
C VAL A 25 -22.42 8.91 21.79
N GLU A 26 -21.97 10.13 21.93
CA GLU A 26 -22.58 11.32 21.36
C GLU A 26 -22.46 11.34 19.83
N LEU A 27 -23.60 11.33 19.13
CA LEU A 27 -23.65 11.15 17.67
C LEU A 27 -22.94 12.27 16.88
N ASP A 28 -22.96 13.50 17.36
CA ASP A 28 -22.36 14.66 16.67
C ASP A 28 -20.84 14.48 16.51
N HIS A 29 -20.16 14.07 17.58
CA HIS A 29 -18.71 13.83 17.53
C HIS A 29 -18.39 12.50 16.86
N ALA A 30 -19.22 11.46 17.07
CA ALA A 30 -19.04 10.17 16.45
C ALA A 30 -19.08 10.27 14.92
N GLN A 31 -20.01 11.05 14.36
CA GLN A 31 -20.13 11.24 12.92
C GLN A 31 -18.85 11.83 12.31
N ASP A 32 -18.29 12.87 12.91
CA ASP A 32 -17.07 13.51 12.41
C ASP A 32 -15.86 12.56 12.46
N ILE A 33 -15.69 11.83 13.58
CA ILE A 33 -14.61 10.87 13.79
C ILE A 33 -14.70 9.73 12.78
N LEU A 34 -15.89 9.15 12.61
CA LEU A 34 -16.09 8.03 11.68
C LEU A 34 -15.93 8.46 10.22
N ALA A 35 -16.45 9.65 9.85
CA ALA A 35 -16.27 10.20 8.51
C ALA A 35 -14.79 10.42 8.17
N ASP A 36 -14.00 10.89 9.14
CA ASP A 36 -12.55 11.07 8.97
C ASP A 36 -11.81 9.73 8.82
N LEU A 37 -12.12 8.76 9.69
CA LEU A 37 -11.47 7.44 9.64
C LEU A 37 -11.82 6.68 8.36
N ILE A 38 -13.10 6.63 7.95
CA ILE A 38 -13.51 5.95 6.71
C ILE A 38 -12.97 6.69 5.48
N GLY A 39 -12.91 8.03 5.53
CA GLY A 39 -12.28 8.84 4.49
C GLY A 39 -10.81 8.51 4.30
N ALA A 40 -10.07 8.32 5.40
CA ALA A 40 -8.67 7.89 5.36
C ALA A 40 -8.51 6.48 4.74
N VAL A 41 -9.39 5.53 5.12
CA VAL A 41 -9.42 4.17 4.55
C VAL A 41 -9.66 4.22 3.04
N VAL A 42 -10.71 4.91 2.58
CA VAL A 42 -11.03 5.04 1.16
C VAL A 42 -9.89 5.68 0.38
N THR A 43 -9.29 6.74 0.92
CA THR A 43 -8.15 7.43 0.30
C THR A 43 -6.96 6.50 0.15
N ALA A 44 -6.67 5.67 1.15
CA ALA A 44 -5.57 4.70 1.11
C ALA A 44 -5.81 3.58 0.08
N LEU A 45 -7.06 3.14 -0.10
CA LEU A 45 -7.42 2.06 -1.02
C LEU A 45 -7.59 2.50 -2.47
N ARG A 46 -8.04 3.74 -2.72
CA ARG A 46 -8.31 4.29 -4.07
C ARG A 46 -7.20 4.09 -5.09
N PRO A 47 -5.92 4.22 -4.77
CA PRO A 47 -4.86 3.99 -5.75
C PRO A 47 -4.88 2.57 -6.33
N SER A 48 -5.40 1.58 -5.59
CA SER A 48 -5.43 0.16 -5.99
C SER A 48 -6.81 -0.33 -6.38
N PHE A 49 -7.84 0.17 -5.70
CA PHE A 49 -9.22 -0.29 -5.80
C PHE A 49 -10.17 0.86 -6.09
N ARG A 50 -11.25 0.57 -6.82
CA ARG A 50 -12.37 1.49 -7.02
C ARG A 50 -13.35 1.31 -5.86
N LEU A 51 -13.86 2.41 -5.32
CA LEU A 51 -14.95 2.38 -4.37
C LEU A 51 -16.25 2.01 -5.11
N ALA A 52 -16.86 0.89 -4.73
CA ALA A 52 -18.20 0.53 -5.19
C ALA A 52 -19.25 1.30 -4.39
N LYS A 53 -19.18 1.19 -3.05
CA LYS A 53 -20.09 1.89 -2.13
C LYS A 53 -19.56 1.91 -0.69
N LEU A 54 -20.12 2.78 0.13
CA LEU A 54 -19.99 2.73 1.58
C LEU A 54 -21.21 2.00 2.17
N GLU A 55 -20.97 1.11 3.11
CA GLU A 55 -21.98 0.31 3.80
C GLU A 55 -21.88 0.52 5.31
N GLY A 56 -22.37 1.68 5.79
CA GLY A 56 -22.17 2.09 7.17
C GLY A 56 -20.71 2.42 7.46
N ASP A 57 -20.06 1.56 8.21
CA ASP A 57 -18.64 1.60 8.59
C ASP A 57 -17.71 0.83 7.65
N ALA A 58 -18.25 0.22 6.62
CA ALA A 58 -17.46 -0.55 5.65
C ALA A 58 -17.29 0.18 4.32
N ALA A 59 -16.06 0.12 3.77
CA ALA A 59 -15.77 0.52 2.40
C ALA A 59 -15.69 -0.73 1.51
N PHE A 60 -16.71 -0.94 0.68
CA PHE A 60 -16.69 -1.97 -0.35
C PHE A 60 -15.99 -1.45 -1.60
N THR A 61 -14.89 -2.08 -1.95
CA THR A 61 -14.03 -1.71 -3.08
C THR A 61 -13.74 -2.91 -3.96
N PHE A 62 -13.33 -2.67 -5.21
CA PHE A 62 -13.01 -3.71 -6.17
C PHE A 62 -11.94 -3.29 -7.17
N ALA A 63 -11.28 -4.28 -7.78
CA ALA A 63 -10.41 -4.11 -8.94
C ALA A 63 -10.71 -5.23 -9.94
N SER A 64 -10.98 -4.88 -11.21
CA SER A 64 -11.18 -5.86 -12.28
C SER A 64 -9.81 -6.34 -12.75
N VAL A 65 -9.42 -7.54 -12.31
CA VAL A 65 -8.11 -8.14 -12.59
C VAL A 65 -8.20 -9.66 -12.67
N GLU A 66 -7.54 -10.24 -13.66
CA GLU A 66 -7.45 -11.69 -13.84
C GLU A 66 -6.46 -12.34 -12.87
N ARG A 67 -5.32 -11.68 -12.68
CA ARG A 67 -4.27 -12.10 -11.76
C ARG A 67 -3.94 -10.98 -10.78
N ILE A 68 -3.72 -11.36 -9.53
CA ILE A 68 -3.43 -10.42 -8.44
C ILE A 68 -1.91 -10.38 -8.23
N ASP A 69 -1.33 -9.19 -8.23
CA ASP A 69 0.00 -9.00 -7.65
C ASP A 69 -0.13 -9.06 -6.12
N GLY A 70 0.19 -10.23 -5.55
CA GLY A 70 0.02 -10.51 -4.12
C GLY A 70 0.84 -9.58 -3.24
N SER A 71 2.05 -9.18 -3.67
CA SER A 71 2.87 -8.21 -2.93
C SER A 71 2.20 -6.84 -2.86
N MET A 72 1.68 -6.35 -3.98
CA MET A 72 0.97 -5.06 -4.03
C MET A 72 -0.34 -5.08 -3.25
N LEU A 73 -1.03 -6.23 -3.23
CA LEU A 73 -2.23 -6.42 -2.42
C LEU A 73 -1.92 -6.26 -0.93
N LEU A 74 -0.93 -7.01 -0.42
CA LEU A 74 -0.53 -6.95 0.99
C LEU A 74 0.03 -5.57 1.37
N ASP A 75 0.84 -4.96 0.51
CA ASP A 75 1.35 -3.60 0.72
C ASP A 75 0.20 -2.58 0.81
N THR A 76 -0.85 -2.73 -0.01
CA THR A 76 -2.02 -1.85 0.03
C THR A 76 -2.81 -2.02 1.33
N ILE A 77 -3.06 -3.27 1.76
CA ILE A 77 -3.79 -3.60 2.98
C ILE A 77 -3.01 -3.11 4.22
N GLU A 78 -1.74 -3.47 4.35
CA GLU A 78 -0.92 -3.07 5.49
C GLU A 78 -0.76 -1.56 5.58
N ARG A 79 -0.51 -0.88 4.45
CA ARG A 79 -0.43 0.58 4.43
C ARG A 79 -1.75 1.24 4.83
N CYS A 80 -2.88 0.73 4.35
CA CYS A 80 -4.20 1.21 4.75
C CYS A 80 -4.40 1.04 6.26
N TYR A 81 -4.11 -0.13 6.79
CA TYR A 81 -4.22 -0.42 8.21
C TYR A 81 -3.30 0.46 9.06
N PHE A 82 -2.03 0.60 8.68
CA PHE A 82 -1.07 1.43 9.41
C PHE A 82 -1.45 2.92 9.37
N GLY A 83 -1.97 3.38 8.23
CA GLY A 83 -2.51 4.74 8.09
C GLY A 83 -3.71 4.97 9.01
N PHE A 84 -4.64 4.02 9.06
CA PHE A 84 -5.78 4.04 9.97
C PHE A 84 -5.34 4.10 11.44
N ARG A 85 -4.37 3.27 11.86
CA ARG A 85 -3.83 3.24 13.23
C ARG A 85 -3.18 4.57 13.62
N ARG A 86 -2.38 5.15 12.72
CA ARG A 86 -1.77 6.47 12.93
C ARG A 86 -2.87 7.53 13.04
N ARG A 87 -3.81 7.56 12.09
CA ARG A 87 -4.90 8.56 12.09
C ARG A 87 -5.76 8.47 13.34
N ARG A 88 -6.13 7.28 13.76
CA ARG A 88 -6.87 7.03 15.01
C ARG A 88 -6.13 7.61 16.22
N ARG A 89 -4.82 7.39 16.32
CA ARG A 89 -3.96 7.96 17.37
C ARG A 89 -3.93 9.49 17.31
N ASP A 90 -3.72 10.04 16.12
CA ASP A 90 -3.61 11.48 15.92
C ASP A 90 -4.92 12.21 16.27
N VAL A 91 -6.06 11.67 15.87
CA VAL A 91 -7.39 12.19 16.23
C VAL A 91 -7.56 12.16 17.74
N ARG A 92 -7.21 11.07 18.41
CA ARG A 92 -7.30 10.96 19.88
C ARG A 92 -6.36 11.95 20.60
N GLN A 93 -5.17 12.15 20.10
CA GLN A 93 -4.19 13.09 20.69
C GLN A 93 -4.56 14.55 20.45
N ALA A 94 -5.13 14.87 19.30
CA ALA A 94 -5.48 16.25 18.95
C ALA A 94 -6.76 16.74 19.60
N THR A 95 -7.61 15.82 20.11
CA THR A 95 -8.86 16.22 20.77
C THR A 95 -8.64 16.48 22.25
N SER A 96 -9.09 17.64 22.73
CA SER A 96 -9.19 17.98 24.17
C SER A 96 -10.54 17.58 24.78
N CYS A 97 -11.46 17.02 23.97
CA CYS A 97 -12.78 16.61 24.39
C CYS A 97 -12.71 15.28 25.14
N GLU A 98 -13.36 15.20 26.31
CA GLU A 98 -13.45 14.01 27.15
C GLU A 98 -14.82 13.30 27.05
N CYS A 99 -15.63 13.64 26.04
CA CYS A 99 -16.91 12.94 25.81
C CYS A 99 -16.68 11.46 25.47
N ASN A 100 -17.73 10.63 25.56
CA ASN A 100 -17.61 9.19 25.31
C ASN A 100 -17.10 8.90 23.90
N ALA A 101 -17.55 9.62 22.88
CA ALA A 101 -17.10 9.46 21.50
C ALA A 101 -15.59 9.64 21.38
N CYS A 102 -15.03 10.70 21.95
CA CYS A 102 -13.60 10.98 21.89
C CYS A 102 -12.75 10.04 22.74
N SER A 103 -13.26 9.62 23.90
CA SER A 103 -12.52 8.73 24.81
C SER A 103 -12.44 7.28 24.29
N ARG A 104 -13.44 6.83 23.53
CA ARG A 104 -13.55 5.46 22.99
C ARG A 104 -13.00 5.29 21.58
N ILE A 105 -12.41 6.33 20.97
CA ILE A 105 -11.70 6.20 19.67
C ILE A 105 -10.72 5.01 19.65
N PRO A 106 -9.96 4.71 20.73
CA PRO A 106 -9.06 3.54 20.77
C PRO A 106 -9.73 2.18 20.61
N ASP A 107 -11.05 2.07 20.87
CA ASP A 107 -11.80 0.82 20.76
C ASP A 107 -12.08 0.44 19.29
N LEU A 108 -11.95 1.40 18.37
CA LEU A 108 -12.12 1.16 16.94
C LEU A 108 -10.87 0.52 16.37
N ASP A 109 -11.03 -0.52 15.55
CA ASP A 109 -9.96 -1.11 14.77
C ASP A 109 -10.44 -1.40 13.33
N LEU A 110 -9.59 -1.95 12.48
CA LEU A 110 -9.91 -2.19 11.08
C LEU A 110 -9.62 -3.63 10.70
N LYS A 111 -10.57 -4.28 10.05
CA LYS A 111 -10.43 -5.60 9.44
C LYS A 111 -10.71 -5.55 7.95
N PHE A 112 -10.16 -6.50 7.21
CA PHE A 112 -10.36 -6.62 5.78
C PHE A 112 -10.86 -8.00 5.42
N VAL A 113 -11.70 -8.04 4.38
CA VAL A 113 -12.08 -9.26 3.68
C VAL A 113 -11.64 -9.11 2.23
N VAL A 114 -10.94 -10.12 1.70
CA VAL A 114 -10.47 -10.13 0.31
C VAL A 114 -10.90 -11.41 -0.37
N HIS A 115 -11.58 -11.27 -1.51
CA HIS A 115 -12.05 -12.38 -2.31
C HIS A 115 -11.79 -12.13 -3.79
N HIS A 116 -11.41 -13.16 -4.53
CA HIS A 116 -11.31 -13.12 -5.99
C HIS A 116 -12.37 -14.02 -6.60
N GLY A 117 -13.09 -13.48 -7.57
CA GLY A 117 -14.17 -14.19 -8.25
C GLY A 117 -14.65 -13.39 -9.46
N ALA A 118 -15.89 -13.59 -9.87
CA ALA A 118 -16.46 -12.93 -11.03
C ALA A 118 -17.58 -11.96 -10.66
N ALA A 119 -17.63 -10.81 -11.31
CA ALA A 119 -18.74 -9.86 -11.18
C ALA A 119 -19.17 -9.27 -12.51
N ILE A 120 -20.43 -8.91 -12.59
CA ILE A 120 -21.00 -8.10 -13.64
C ILE A 120 -21.15 -6.67 -13.11
N GLN A 121 -20.60 -5.70 -13.81
CA GLN A 121 -20.86 -4.29 -13.52
C GLN A 121 -22.08 -3.85 -14.34
N GLN A 122 -23.09 -3.32 -13.67
CA GLN A 122 -24.28 -2.78 -14.33
C GLN A 122 -24.74 -1.47 -13.70
N THR A 123 -25.47 -0.68 -14.48
CA THR A 123 -26.11 0.54 -13.98
C THR A 123 -27.55 0.23 -13.59
N VAL A 124 -27.88 0.42 -12.29
CA VAL A 124 -29.24 0.29 -11.75
C VAL A 124 -29.65 1.63 -11.18
N ALA A 125 -30.75 2.20 -11.68
CA ALA A 125 -31.25 3.51 -11.22
C ALA A 125 -30.18 4.63 -11.24
N GLY A 126 -29.29 4.62 -12.22
CA GLY A 126 -28.21 5.61 -12.38
C GLY A 126 -26.97 5.36 -11.51
N ARG A 127 -26.94 4.26 -10.75
CA ARG A 127 -25.78 3.88 -9.92
C ARG A 127 -25.10 2.63 -10.48
N GLN A 128 -23.77 2.61 -10.39
CA GLN A 128 -22.99 1.41 -10.73
C GLN A 128 -23.10 0.40 -9.59
N GLU A 129 -23.54 -0.80 -9.92
CA GLU A 129 -23.69 -1.92 -9.01
C GLU A 129 -22.89 -3.14 -9.48
N LEU A 130 -22.38 -3.91 -8.54
CA LEU A 130 -21.71 -5.19 -8.78
C LEU A 130 -22.66 -6.34 -8.49
N LEU A 131 -22.81 -7.27 -9.43
CA LEU A 131 -23.65 -8.45 -9.32
C LEU A 131 -22.83 -9.72 -9.51
N GLY A 132 -23.11 -10.73 -8.71
CA GLY A 132 -22.52 -12.06 -8.82
C GLY A 132 -22.59 -12.85 -7.52
N SER A 133 -22.43 -14.17 -7.60
CA SER A 133 -22.32 -15.05 -6.43
C SER A 133 -21.11 -14.66 -5.57
N ASP A 134 -20.01 -14.29 -6.19
CA ASP A 134 -18.77 -13.93 -5.50
C ASP A 134 -18.89 -12.59 -4.74
N VAL A 135 -19.73 -11.68 -5.20
CA VAL A 135 -20.09 -10.47 -4.44
C VAL A 135 -20.82 -10.87 -3.15
N ILE A 136 -21.71 -11.87 -3.21
CA ILE A 136 -22.42 -12.37 -2.02
C ILE A 136 -21.43 -13.03 -1.06
N VAL A 137 -20.49 -13.85 -1.56
CA VAL A 137 -19.43 -14.47 -0.75
C VAL A 137 -18.62 -13.40 0.00
N ALA A 138 -18.14 -12.37 -0.70
CA ALA A 138 -17.37 -11.29 -0.09
C ALA A 138 -18.13 -10.62 1.09
N HIS A 139 -19.42 -10.34 0.92
CA HIS A 139 -20.23 -9.73 1.98
C HIS A 139 -20.53 -10.72 3.12
N ARG A 140 -20.70 -12.00 2.85
CA ARG A 140 -20.90 -13.01 3.89
C ARG A 140 -19.71 -13.15 4.80
N LEU A 141 -18.50 -13.05 4.23
CA LEU A 141 -17.24 -13.11 4.96
C LEU A 141 -17.03 -11.96 5.96
N LEU A 142 -17.81 -10.88 5.91
CA LEU A 142 -17.81 -9.86 6.98
C LEU A 142 -18.32 -10.43 8.33
N LYS A 143 -19.18 -11.44 8.29
CA LYS A 143 -19.67 -12.19 9.45
C LYS A 143 -18.89 -13.49 9.59
N ASN A 144 -17.62 -13.38 9.94
CA ASN A 144 -16.71 -14.50 10.13
C ASN A 144 -16.41 -14.74 11.62
N GLU A 145 -15.83 -15.90 11.94
CA GLU A 145 -15.49 -16.34 13.29
C GLU A 145 -13.98 -16.25 13.59
N VAL A 146 -13.23 -15.39 12.88
CA VAL A 146 -11.78 -15.25 13.08
C VAL A 146 -11.43 -14.84 14.51
N VAL A 147 -12.17 -13.88 15.08
CA VAL A 147 -11.94 -13.41 16.46
C VAL A 147 -12.22 -14.53 17.45
N GLU A 148 -13.34 -15.21 17.31
CA GLU A 148 -13.78 -16.28 18.20
C GLU A 148 -12.86 -17.50 18.17
N ARG A 149 -12.35 -17.86 16.99
CA ARG A 149 -11.54 -19.07 16.81
C ARG A 149 -10.04 -18.84 16.99
N LEU A 150 -9.53 -17.65 16.61
CA LEU A 150 -8.11 -17.35 16.58
C LEU A 150 -7.65 -16.27 17.55
N GLY A 151 -8.59 -15.49 18.12
CA GLY A 151 -8.27 -14.35 18.99
C GLY A 151 -7.58 -13.19 18.26
N ILE A 152 -7.64 -13.14 16.93
CA ILE A 152 -7.02 -12.09 16.11
C ILE A 152 -8.09 -11.02 15.81
N HIS A 153 -7.91 -9.82 16.33
CA HIS A 153 -8.90 -8.73 16.22
C HIS A 153 -8.70 -7.84 14.99
N ALA A 154 -7.45 -7.63 14.58
CA ALA A 154 -7.10 -6.84 13.41
C ALA A 154 -6.46 -7.76 12.36
N TYR A 155 -7.13 -7.96 11.25
CA TYR A 155 -6.73 -8.95 10.26
C TYR A 155 -7.18 -8.62 8.84
N ALA A 156 -6.56 -9.29 7.87
CA ALA A 156 -7.11 -9.48 6.53
C ALA A 156 -7.45 -10.97 6.36
N LEU A 157 -8.74 -11.26 6.13
CA LEU A 157 -9.23 -12.57 5.76
C LEU A 157 -9.21 -12.69 4.23
N ILE A 158 -8.29 -13.49 3.71
CA ILE A 158 -8.01 -13.63 2.28
C ILE A 158 -8.45 -15.02 1.84
N THR A 159 -9.42 -15.11 0.94
CA THR A 159 -9.93 -16.42 0.49
C THR A 159 -8.88 -17.18 -0.30
N GLN A 160 -9.00 -18.55 -0.30
CA GLN A 160 -8.15 -19.40 -1.11
C GLN A 160 -8.22 -19.01 -2.60
N ALA A 161 -9.40 -18.66 -3.11
CA ALA A 161 -9.56 -18.19 -4.49
C ALA A 161 -8.71 -16.94 -4.80
N CYS A 162 -8.52 -16.05 -3.82
CA CYS A 162 -7.63 -14.90 -3.96
C CYS A 162 -6.15 -15.32 -3.93
N ILE A 163 -5.78 -16.27 -3.08
CA ILE A 163 -4.42 -16.85 -3.03
C ILE A 163 -4.09 -17.53 -4.35
N ASP A 164 -4.99 -18.35 -4.88
CA ASP A 164 -4.80 -19.08 -6.16
C ASP A 164 -4.67 -18.12 -7.37
N ALA A 165 -5.31 -16.96 -7.30
CA ALA A 165 -5.19 -15.91 -8.32
C ALA A 165 -3.91 -15.06 -8.16
N SER A 166 -3.16 -15.25 -7.09
CA SER A 166 -1.91 -14.55 -6.77
C SER A 166 -0.70 -15.48 -6.85
N ASP A 167 0.48 -14.95 -6.57
CA ASP A 167 1.75 -15.68 -6.47
C ASP A 167 2.23 -15.80 -5.01
N LEU A 168 1.32 -15.69 -4.03
CA LEU A 168 1.63 -15.77 -2.61
C LEU A 168 1.62 -17.21 -2.10
N ASP A 169 2.57 -17.53 -1.21
CA ASP A 169 2.52 -18.68 -0.31
C ASP A 169 2.14 -18.17 1.09
N PRO A 170 0.86 -18.35 1.49
CA PRO A 170 0.37 -17.81 2.75
C PRO A 170 1.02 -18.44 3.98
N ALA A 171 1.41 -19.73 3.91
CA ALA A 171 2.08 -20.41 5.01
C ALA A 171 3.50 -19.85 5.24
N ALA A 172 4.26 -19.60 4.17
CA ALA A 172 5.57 -18.99 4.26
C ALA A 172 5.51 -17.52 4.74
N LEU A 173 4.35 -16.85 4.57
CA LEU A 173 4.08 -15.50 5.10
C LEU A 173 3.59 -15.52 6.57
N GLY A 174 3.46 -16.70 7.17
CA GLY A 174 2.98 -16.86 8.55
C GLY A 174 1.50 -16.51 8.72
N MET A 175 0.71 -16.62 7.64
CA MET A 175 -0.75 -16.54 7.73
C MET A 175 -1.32 -17.82 8.34
N VAL A 176 -2.47 -17.70 8.99
CA VAL A 176 -3.16 -18.83 9.63
C VAL A 176 -4.31 -19.30 8.73
N GLY A 177 -4.33 -20.61 8.43
CA GLY A 177 -5.42 -21.22 7.67
C GLY A 177 -6.74 -21.14 8.45
N HIS A 178 -7.84 -20.84 7.75
CA HIS A 178 -9.17 -20.68 8.31
C HIS A 178 -10.23 -21.15 7.32
N VAL A 179 -11.36 -21.59 7.82
CA VAL A 179 -12.51 -21.98 6.97
C VAL A 179 -13.78 -21.41 7.57
N GLU A 180 -14.52 -20.67 6.76
CA GLU A 180 -15.88 -20.25 7.07
C GLU A 180 -16.89 -21.14 6.37
N THR A 181 -18.00 -21.42 7.04
CA THR A 181 -19.08 -22.24 6.47
C THR A 181 -20.38 -21.43 6.50
N TYR A 182 -21.01 -21.27 5.34
CA TYR A 182 -22.27 -20.54 5.22
C TYR A 182 -23.35 -21.39 4.56
N ASP A 183 -24.59 -21.22 5.02
CA ASP A 183 -25.74 -21.82 4.35
C ASP A 183 -25.78 -21.45 2.88
N ARG A 184 -26.00 -22.45 2.01
CA ARG A 184 -26.10 -22.33 0.54
C ARG A 184 -24.83 -21.93 -0.20
N ILE A 185 -23.75 -21.54 0.50
CA ILE A 185 -22.43 -21.27 -0.08
C ILE A 185 -21.51 -22.47 0.16
N GLY A 186 -21.61 -23.10 1.34
CA GLY A 186 -20.71 -24.16 1.80
C GLY A 186 -19.46 -23.59 2.44
N ASP A 187 -18.39 -24.38 2.40
CA ASP A 187 -17.10 -24.06 2.97
C ASP A 187 -16.34 -23.07 2.08
N VAL A 188 -15.84 -22.02 2.71
CA VAL A 188 -15.00 -20.99 2.09
C VAL A 188 -13.63 -21.03 2.75
N PRO A 189 -12.65 -21.74 2.18
CA PRO A 189 -11.29 -21.76 2.69
C PRO A 189 -10.65 -20.38 2.55
N ALA A 190 -9.92 -19.96 3.58
CA ALA A 190 -9.30 -18.65 3.66
C ALA A 190 -8.01 -18.69 4.50
N TRP A 191 -7.29 -17.57 4.49
CA TRP A 191 -6.07 -17.34 5.26
C TRP A 191 -6.20 -16.02 6.01
N VAL A 192 -5.78 -16.03 7.27
CA VAL A 192 -5.82 -14.87 8.16
C VAL A 192 -4.43 -14.25 8.24
N HIS A 193 -4.30 -13.03 7.77
CA HIS A 193 -3.10 -12.21 7.91
C HIS A 193 -3.26 -11.28 9.10
N ASP A 194 -2.45 -11.49 10.15
CA ASP A 194 -2.52 -10.73 11.40
C ASP A 194 -1.91 -9.34 11.25
N LEU A 195 -2.77 -8.33 11.09
CA LEU A 195 -2.38 -6.93 10.92
C LEU A 195 -1.92 -6.28 12.23
N GLY A 196 -2.44 -6.75 13.37
CA GLY A 196 -2.01 -6.27 14.69
C GLY A 196 -0.56 -6.60 14.95
N ARG A 197 -0.14 -7.85 14.67
CA ARG A 197 1.25 -8.28 14.75
C ARG A 197 2.12 -7.49 13.74
N ARG A 198 1.65 -7.31 12.51
CA ARG A 198 2.38 -6.55 11.48
C ARG A 198 2.62 -5.09 11.89
N TRP A 199 1.63 -4.48 12.55
CA TRP A 199 1.78 -3.13 13.09
C TRP A 199 2.83 -3.06 14.20
N GLN A 200 2.85 -4.02 15.13
CA GLN A 200 3.86 -4.09 16.17
C GLN A 200 5.28 -4.25 15.60
N GLU A 201 5.45 -5.12 14.60
CA GLU A 201 6.71 -5.32 13.90
C GLU A 201 7.14 -4.02 13.18
N GLU A 202 6.20 -3.30 12.58
CA GLU A 202 6.44 -2.04 11.89
C GLU A 202 6.86 -0.92 12.87
N GLU A 203 6.20 -0.80 14.03
CA GLU A 203 6.57 0.19 15.06
C GLU A 203 7.91 -0.10 15.71
N ALA A 204 8.23 -1.39 15.93
CA ALA A 204 9.49 -1.80 16.53
C ALA A 204 10.69 -1.63 15.57
N ARG A 205 10.45 -1.58 14.27
CA ARG A 205 11.50 -1.50 13.26
C ARG A 205 11.99 -0.06 13.09
N GLY A 206 13.30 0.14 13.24
CA GLY A 206 13.94 1.39 12.87
C GLY A 206 13.85 1.69 11.38
N ARG A 207 14.03 2.95 11.01
CA ARG A 207 14.09 3.38 9.59
C ARG A 207 15.52 3.24 9.07
N VAL A 208 15.65 2.69 7.86
CA VAL A 208 16.86 2.77 7.06
C VAL A 208 16.56 3.66 5.87
N PHE A 209 17.12 4.87 5.88
CA PHE A 209 16.77 5.91 4.91
C PHE A 209 17.98 6.80 4.66
N VAL A 210 18.22 7.18 3.41
CA VAL A 210 19.26 8.15 3.03
C VAL A 210 18.62 9.53 2.97
N ALA A 211 18.90 10.35 3.98
CA ALA A 211 18.40 11.72 4.02
C ALA A 211 19.07 12.61 2.96
N PRO A 212 18.45 13.71 2.52
CA PRO A 212 19.01 14.62 1.52
C PRO A 212 20.44 15.08 1.87
N GLU A 213 20.68 15.41 3.13
CA GLU A 213 21.98 15.85 3.66
C GLU A 213 23.04 14.76 3.76
N GLU A 214 22.62 13.49 3.76
CA GLU A 214 23.50 12.31 3.79
C GLU A 214 23.82 11.81 2.38
N SER A 215 23.19 12.38 1.36
CA SER A 215 23.30 11.94 -0.03
C SER A 215 24.45 12.63 -0.76
N VAL A 216 25.29 11.84 -1.44
CA VAL A 216 26.33 12.36 -2.38
C VAL A 216 25.82 12.46 -3.81
N LEU A 217 24.74 11.77 -4.13
CA LEU A 217 24.06 11.85 -5.41
C LEU A 217 22.56 11.85 -5.17
N THR A 218 21.91 12.93 -5.59
CA THR A 218 20.44 13.01 -5.66
C THR A 218 20.03 13.30 -7.10
N VAL A 219 19.10 12.51 -7.61
CA VAL A 219 18.41 12.77 -8.86
C VAL A 219 16.92 12.77 -8.57
N SER A 220 16.24 13.84 -8.95
CA SER A 220 14.81 14.02 -8.67
C SER A 220 14.03 14.20 -9.96
N VAL A 221 12.84 13.62 -10.05
CA VAL A 221 11.94 13.74 -11.19
C VAL A 221 10.50 13.96 -10.70
N PRO A 222 9.87 15.08 -11.06
CA PRO A 222 8.44 15.26 -10.81
C PRO A 222 7.63 14.45 -11.82
N THR A 223 6.52 13.86 -11.35
CA THR A 223 5.58 13.09 -12.15
C THR A 223 4.14 13.51 -11.81
N ARG A 224 3.18 13.20 -12.69
CA ARG A 224 1.76 13.51 -12.49
C ARG A 224 0.99 12.38 -11.83
N VAL A 225 1.64 11.26 -11.57
CA VAL A 225 0.98 10.07 -11.03
C VAL A 225 0.99 10.05 -9.51
N PRO A 226 0.01 9.42 -8.87
CA PRO A 226 0.06 9.20 -7.42
C PRO A 226 1.19 8.23 -7.06
N PRO A 227 1.70 8.28 -5.79
CA PRO A 227 2.85 7.48 -5.35
C PRO A 227 2.73 5.99 -5.66
N ARG A 228 1.52 5.42 -5.58
CA ARG A 228 1.32 3.99 -5.86
C ARG A 228 1.65 3.62 -7.30
N VAL A 229 1.30 4.47 -8.27
CA VAL A 229 1.60 4.19 -9.68
C VAL A 229 3.10 4.26 -9.92
N ALA A 230 3.76 5.31 -9.39
CA ALA A 230 5.21 5.42 -9.44
C ALA A 230 5.89 4.22 -8.76
N TRP A 231 5.40 3.80 -7.59
CA TRP A 231 5.91 2.64 -6.85
C TRP A 231 5.96 1.36 -7.68
N GLU A 232 4.91 1.08 -8.45
CA GLU A 232 4.84 -0.10 -9.31
C GLU A 232 5.97 -0.11 -10.36
N PHE A 233 6.20 1.03 -11.03
CA PHE A 233 7.27 1.17 -12.04
C PHE A 233 8.67 1.13 -11.44
N LEU A 234 8.83 1.51 -10.18
CA LEU A 234 10.13 1.55 -9.49
C LEU A 234 10.50 0.22 -8.82
N THR A 235 9.52 -0.59 -8.43
CA THR A 235 9.77 -1.78 -7.61
C THR A 235 9.42 -3.10 -8.28
N LYS A 236 8.54 -3.12 -9.30
CA LYS A 236 8.17 -4.34 -10.03
C LYS A 236 9.20 -4.62 -11.13
N PRO A 237 9.85 -5.79 -11.14
CA PRO A 237 10.93 -6.08 -12.08
C PRO A 237 10.59 -5.81 -13.53
N GLY A 238 9.44 -6.33 -14.00
CA GLY A 238 9.00 -6.13 -15.38
C GLY A 238 8.82 -4.67 -15.75
N GLN A 239 8.28 -3.85 -14.84
CA GLN A 239 8.11 -2.42 -15.06
C GLN A 239 9.44 -1.65 -15.01
N ARG A 240 10.35 -2.01 -14.10
CA ARG A 240 11.69 -1.39 -14.05
C ARG A 240 12.46 -1.52 -15.36
N MET A 241 12.44 -2.70 -15.98
CA MET A 241 13.16 -2.96 -17.23
C MET A 241 12.61 -2.15 -18.43
N THR A 242 11.39 -1.65 -18.37
CA THR A 242 10.81 -0.86 -19.47
C THR A 242 11.43 0.52 -19.63
N TRP A 243 11.97 1.10 -18.54
CA TRP A 243 12.60 2.43 -18.55
C TRP A 243 14.07 2.43 -18.13
N GLN A 244 14.61 1.26 -17.73
CA GLN A 244 16.05 1.06 -17.44
C GLN A 244 16.68 0.12 -18.48
N PRO A 245 16.99 0.61 -19.69
CA PRO A 245 17.45 -0.26 -20.78
C PRO A 245 18.80 -0.93 -20.52
N TRP A 246 19.54 -0.46 -19.52
CA TRP A 246 20.79 -1.11 -19.08
C TRP A 246 20.56 -2.31 -18.17
N VAL A 247 19.32 -2.52 -17.67
CA VAL A 247 18.94 -3.70 -16.88
C VAL A 247 18.31 -4.72 -17.82
N THR A 248 19.01 -5.81 -18.08
CA THR A 248 18.55 -6.84 -19.03
C THR A 248 17.74 -7.96 -18.39
N GLU A 249 17.89 -8.15 -17.08
CA GLU A 249 17.17 -9.16 -16.31
C GLU A 249 17.11 -8.74 -14.84
N VAL A 250 16.00 -8.99 -14.17
CA VAL A 250 15.86 -8.86 -12.71
C VAL A 250 15.27 -10.13 -12.15
N THR A 251 16.00 -10.81 -11.26
CA THR A 251 15.54 -11.97 -10.51
C THR A 251 15.41 -11.59 -9.05
N ILE A 252 14.27 -11.87 -8.42
CA ILE A 252 14.06 -11.65 -6.98
C ILE A 252 14.45 -12.91 -6.23
N LYS A 253 15.27 -12.77 -5.18
CA LYS A 253 15.66 -13.83 -4.27
C LYS A 253 15.32 -13.49 -2.84
N GLY A 254 15.12 -14.52 -2.01
CA GLY A 254 14.84 -14.32 -0.59
C GLY A 254 13.48 -13.68 -0.29
N ALA A 255 12.53 -13.72 -1.26
CA ALA A 255 11.17 -13.22 -1.06
C ALA A 255 10.30 -14.29 -0.39
N PRO A 256 10.08 -14.23 0.95
CA PRO A 256 9.27 -15.22 1.65
C PRO A 256 7.86 -15.24 1.07
N GLY A 257 7.34 -16.45 0.76
CA GLY A 257 5.99 -16.62 0.25
C GLY A 257 5.69 -15.82 -1.03
N GLY A 258 6.70 -15.53 -1.87
CA GLY A 258 6.54 -14.77 -3.10
C GLY A 258 6.42 -13.25 -2.90
N ARG A 259 6.37 -12.75 -1.66
CA ARG A 259 6.22 -11.32 -1.36
C ARG A 259 7.55 -10.58 -1.51
N ARG A 260 7.58 -9.57 -2.38
CA ARG A 260 8.68 -8.60 -2.46
C ARG A 260 8.68 -7.72 -1.21
N GLY A 261 9.86 -7.26 -0.82
CA GLY A 261 9.98 -6.32 0.29
C GLY A 261 11.20 -6.58 1.17
N LEU A 262 11.10 -6.24 2.41
CA LEU A 262 12.18 -6.38 3.39
C LEU A 262 12.77 -7.79 3.42
N GLY A 263 14.11 -7.87 3.34
CA GLY A 263 14.86 -9.13 3.35
C GLY A 263 14.93 -9.84 2.00
N SER A 264 14.22 -9.37 0.97
CA SER A 264 14.45 -9.83 -0.39
C SER A 264 15.62 -9.10 -1.05
N ALA A 265 16.14 -9.67 -2.14
CA ALA A 265 17.19 -9.05 -2.95
C ALA A 265 16.82 -9.12 -4.43
N ASN A 266 17.00 -7.99 -5.14
CA ASN A 266 16.97 -7.96 -6.59
C ASN A 266 18.34 -8.30 -7.12
N HIS A 267 18.43 -9.31 -7.96
CA HIS A 267 19.61 -9.62 -8.76
C HIS A 267 19.41 -9.04 -10.15
N CYS A 268 20.01 -7.89 -10.38
CA CYS A 268 19.92 -7.16 -11.65
C CYS A 268 21.12 -7.51 -12.52
N ARG A 269 20.88 -7.90 -13.77
CA ARG A 269 21.93 -8.11 -14.77
C ARG A 269 22.11 -6.85 -15.63
N HIS A 270 23.36 -6.38 -15.73
CA HIS A 270 23.76 -5.22 -16.52
C HIS A 270 24.77 -5.67 -17.58
N GLY A 271 24.29 -6.28 -18.66
CA GLY A 271 25.16 -6.92 -19.67
C GLY A 271 25.91 -8.13 -19.09
N LYS A 272 27.23 -8.01 -18.86
CA LYS A 272 28.06 -9.06 -18.25
C LYS A 272 28.15 -8.95 -16.72
N ASP A 273 27.84 -7.80 -16.18
CA ASP A 273 27.93 -7.49 -14.76
C ASP A 273 26.62 -7.77 -14.04
N ALA A 274 26.72 -8.07 -12.75
CA ALA A 274 25.57 -8.25 -11.87
C ALA A 274 25.62 -7.24 -10.74
N VAL A 275 24.45 -6.67 -10.45
CA VAL A 275 24.24 -5.80 -9.30
C VAL A 275 23.22 -6.47 -8.38
N ILE A 276 23.52 -6.53 -7.10
CA ILE A 276 22.60 -7.05 -6.08
C ILE A 276 22.09 -5.87 -5.28
N GLU A 277 20.77 -5.76 -5.16
CA GLU A 277 20.08 -4.78 -4.33
C GLU A 277 19.39 -5.50 -3.18
N GLU A 278 20.01 -5.54 -1.99
CA GLU A 278 19.43 -6.11 -0.77
C GLU A 278 18.46 -5.12 -0.15
N ILE A 279 17.17 -5.44 -0.08
CA ILE A 279 16.14 -4.56 0.48
C ILE A 279 16.26 -4.50 2.01
N LEU A 280 16.62 -3.33 2.52
CA LEU A 280 16.84 -3.07 3.95
C LEU A 280 15.66 -2.39 4.63
N ASP A 281 14.90 -1.59 3.89
CA ASP A 281 13.64 -1.01 4.35
C ASP A 281 12.67 -0.90 3.19
N TRP A 282 11.40 -1.19 3.47
CA TRP A 282 10.33 -1.24 2.49
C TRP A 282 9.10 -0.58 3.06
N ARG A 283 8.87 0.65 2.65
CA ARG A 283 7.73 1.48 3.07
C ARG A 283 6.86 1.75 1.85
N PRO A 284 5.89 0.92 1.54
CA PRO A 284 5.12 1.03 0.30
C PRO A 284 4.54 2.43 0.09
N TYR A 285 4.79 2.96 -1.10
CA TYR A 285 4.37 4.28 -1.59
C TYR A 285 5.00 5.49 -0.89
N ASP A 286 5.97 5.26 0.00
CA ASP A 286 6.77 6.27 0.68
C ASP A 286 8.23 6.17 0.21
N TYR A 287 8.92 5.07 0.54
CA TYR A 287 10.28 4.82 0.06
C TYR A 287 10.68 3.35 0.13
N VAL A 288 11.70 3.00 -0.65
CA VAL A 288 12.46 1.76 -0.52
C VAL A 288 13.93 2.11 -0.35
N THR A 289 14.60 1.45 0.59
CA THR A 289 16.05 1.53 0.76
C THR A 289 16.67 0.16 0.54
N ASP A 290 17.66 0.10 -0.32
CA ASP A 290 18.45 -1.08 -0.59
C ASP A 290 19.92 -0.83 -0.28
N ARG A 291 20.64 -1.94 -0.08
CA ARG A 291 22.10 -1.97 -0.14
C ARG A 291 22.51 -2.50 -1.51
N THR A 292 22.89 -1.60 -2.38
CA THR A 292 23.47 -1.95 -3.68
C THR A 292 24.85 -2.53 -3.50
N ILE A 293 25.08 -3.73 -4.02
CA ILE A 293 26.37 -4.44 -3.99
C ILE A 293 26.86 -4.54 -5.42
N LEU A 294 28.06 -3.99 -5.65
CA LEU A 294 28.74 -3.97 -6.94
C LEU A 294 30.02 -4.80 -6.85
N ASP A 295 30.14 -5.82 -7.66
CA ASP A 295 31.38 -6.57 -7.79
C ASP A 295 32.43 -5.76 -8.57
N THR A 296 33.60 -5.62 -7.98
CA THR A 296 34.71 -4.91 -8.61
C THR A 296 35.99 -5.75 -8.54
N PRO A 297 36.99 -5.52 -9.42
CA PRO A 297 38.29 -6.25 -9.39
C PRO A 297 38.98 -6.22 -8.04
N GLY A 298 38.68 -5.24 -7.21
CA GLY A 298 39.20 -5.13 -5.85
C GLY A 298 38.26 -5.68 -4.74
N GLY A 299 37.21 -6.45 -5.08
CA GLY A 299 36.18 -7.00 -4.20
C GLY A 299 34.90 -6.16 -4.18
N PRO A 300 33.81 -6.65 -3.54
CA PRO A 300 32.52 -6.02 -3.56
C PRO A 300 32.54 -4.65 -2.87
N VAL A 301 31.78 -3.70 -3.41
CA VAL A 301 31.53 -2.38 -2.82
C VAL A 301 30.04 -2.26 -2.52
N LYS A 302 29.73 -1.73 -1.35
CA LYS A 302 28.36 -1.60 -0.83
C LYS A 302 27.99 -0.13 -0.69
N ALA A 303 26.87 0.26 -1.27
CA ALA A 303 26.32 1.60 -1.12
C ALA A 303 24.86 1.53 -0.66
N LEU A 304 24.43 2.44 0.19
CA LEU A 304 23.01 2.60 0.49
C LEU A 304 22.36 3.46 -0.58
N HIS A 305 21.24 2.99 -1.07
CA HIS A 305 20.43 3.67 -2.06
C HIS A 305 18.99 3.76 -1.57
N THR A 306 18.40 4.94 -1.64
CA THR A 306 16.98 5.16 -1.32
C THR A 306 16.26 5.72 -2.53
N ILE A 307 15.12 5.14 -2.87
CA ILE A 307 14.14 5.71 -3.79
C ILE A 307 12.97 6.18 -2.93
N GLU A 308 12.78 7.49 -2.86
CA GLU A 308 11.71 8.13 -2.10
C GLU A 308 10.65 8.68 -3.05
N LEU A 309 9.40 8.62 -2.62
CA LEU A 309 8.23 9.12 -3.31
C LEU A 309 7.62 10.25 -2.46
N GLU A 310 7.93 11.49 -2.79
CA GLU A 310 7.38 12.67 -2.13
C GLU A 310 6.08 13.07 -2.80
N PRO A 311 4.89 12.91 -2.13
CA PRO A 311 3.62 13.30 -2.69
C PRO A 311 3.49 14.82 -2.75
N GLY A 312 3.02 15.32 -3.91
CA GLY A 312 2.69 16.73 -4.14
C GLY A 312 1.20 16.91 -4.45
N THR A 313 0.79 18.15 -4.68
CA THR A 313 -0.60 18.50 -5.06
C THR A 313 -1.02 17.88 -6.39
N ASP A 314 -0.10 17.82 -7.35
CA ASP A 314 -0.37 17.45 -8.74
C ASP A 314 0.30 16.12 -9.14
N GLY A 315 0.82 15.35 -8.18
CA GLY A 315 1.49 14.09 -8.45
C GLY A 315 2.52 13.70 -7.40
N THR A 316 3.64 13.13 -7.85
CA THR A 316 4.71 12.62 -6.99
C THR A 316 6.06 13.08 -7.51
N THR A 317 6.94 13.56 -6.65
CA THR A 317 8.36 13.69 -6.97
C THR A 317 9.09 12.44 -6.53
N VAL A 318 9.78 11.78 -7.47
CA VAL A 318 10.62 10.62 -7.18
C VAL A 318 12.06 11.09 -6.96
N HIS A 319 12.65 10.70 -5.83
CA HIS A 319 14.03 11.03 -5.50
C HIS A 319 14.87 9.75 -5.44
N PHE A 320 15.93 9.70 -6.20
CA PHE A 320 16.96 8.66 -6.15
C PHE A 320 18.15 9.21 -5.39
N ARG A 321 18.51 8.59 -4.25
CA ARG A 321 19.61 9.06 -3.38
C ARG A 321 20.58 7.96 -3.07
N PHE A 322 21.89 8.25 -3.22
CA PHE A 322 22.96 7.40 -2.74
C PHE A 322 23.67 8.04 -1.55
N ALA A 323 23.84 7.26 -0.48
CA ALA A 323 24.54 7.71 0.71
C ALA A 323 26.04 7.94 0.45
N ALA A 324 26.63 8.83 1.23
CA ALA A 324 28.07 9.02 1.28
C ALA A 324 28.80 7.72 1.68
N PRO A 325 29.76 7.23 0.90
CA PRO A 325 30.54 6.06 1.26
C PRO A 325 31.40 6.29 2.49
N LYS A 326 31.58 5.25 3.29
CA LYS A 326 32.35 5.33 4.54
C LYS A 326 33.87 5.19 4.37
N THR A 327 34.32 4.54 3.29
CA THR A 327 35.74 4.27 3.03
C THR A 327 36.26 5.07 1.85
N ARG A 328 37.57 5.39 1.84
CA ARG A 328 38.22 6.10 0.71
C ARG A 328 38.08 5.35 -0.62
N ARG A 329 38.09 4.02 -0.57
CA ARG A 329 37.91 3.18 -1.75
C ARG A 329 36.50 3.32 -2.32
N GLU A 330 35.48 3.23 -1.47
CA GLU A 330 34.08 3.42 -1.87
C GLU A 330 33.85 4.84 -2.37
N GLN A 331 34.50 5.86 -1.77
CA GLN A 331 34.41 7.25 -2.22
C GLN A 331 34.91 7.44 -3.65
N ALA A 332 36.07 6.84 -3.99
CA ALA A 332 36.63 6.90 -5.33
C ALA A 332 35.70 6.22 -6.35
N LEU A 333 35.18 5.05 -6.00
CA LEU A 333 34.27 4.30 -6.85
C LEU A 333 32.91 5.00 -7.01
N MET A 334 32.34 5.53 -5.93
CA MET A 334 31.06 6.26 -5.99
C MET A 334 31.15 7.55 -6.80
N LYS A 335 32.30 8.17 -6.87
CA LYS A 335 32.53 9.31 -7.78
C LYS A 335 32.38 8.89 -9.24
N GLU A 336 32.93 7.74 -9.61
CA GLU A 336 32.88 7.20 -10.97
C GLU A 336 31.48 6.64 -11.29
N ILE A 337 30.95 5.74 -10.45
CA ILE A 337 29.64 5.11 -10.60
C ILE A 337 28.53 6.16 -10.49
N GLY A 338 28.60 7.08 -9.51
CA GLY A 338 27.62 8.13 -9.32
C GLY A 338 27.53 9.04 -10.54
N THR A 339 28.65 9.33 -11.19
CA THR A 339 28.65 10.10 -12.43
C THR A 339 28.00 9.33 -13.57
N ALA A 340 28.39 8.08 -13.79
CA ALA A 340 27.84 7.24 -14.85
C ALA A 340 26.36 6.88 -14.61
N TYR A 341 26.02 6.45 -13.40
CA TYR A 341 24.64 6.11 -13.02
C TYR A 341 23.73 7.33 -13.06
N GLY A 342 24.17 8.45 -12.49
CA GLY A 342 23.39 9.69 -12.51
C GLY A 342 23.15 10.21 -13.92
N ALA A 343 24.12 10.06 -14.83
CA ALA A 343 23.96 10.41 -16.24
C ALA A 343 22.99 9.46 -16.94
N ALA A 344 23.14 8.15 -16.76
CA ALA A 344 22.24 7.13 -17.31
C ALA A 344 20.80 7.33 -16.78
N LEU A 345 20.65 7.56 -15.49
CA LEU A 345 19.34 7.80 -14.87
C LEU A 345 18.69 9.04 -15.50
N ARG A 346 19.35 10.20 -15.51
CA ARG A 346 18.81 11.43 -16.10
C ARG A 346 18.45 11.28 -17.58
N ALA A 347 19.20 10.51 -18.34
CA ALA A 347 18.93 10.27 -19.76
C ALA A 347 17.63 9.46 -20.00
N ASN A 348 17.23 8.63 -19.03
CA ASN A 348 16.07 7.73 -19.16
C ASN A 348 14.86 8.14 -18.29
N LEU A 349 14.98 9.18 -17.47
CA LEU A 349 13.83 9.72 -16.73
C LEU A 349 12.68 10.19 -17.62
N PRO A 350 12.91 10.78 -18.83
CA PRO A 350 11.82 11.09 -19.74
C PRO A 350 11.00 9.87 -20.15
N ASP A 351 11.62 8.71 -20.34
CA ASP A 351 10.94 7.45 -20.66
C ASP A 351 10.10 6.96 -19.48
N LEU A 352 10.64 7.05 -18.26
CA LEU A 352 9.87 6.76 -17.04
C LEU A 352 8.62 7.66 -16.97
N VAL A 353 8.77 8.97 -17.13
CA VAL A 353 7.64 9.92 -17.06
C VAL A 353 6.61 9.61 -18.14
N ALA A 354 7.03 9.36 -19.38
CA ALA A 354 6.10 9.03 -20.47
C ALA A 354 5.29 7.76 -20.18
N GLN A 355 5.93 6.73 -19.62
CA GLN A 355 5.25 5.47 -19.25
C GLN A 355 4.31 5.66 -18.06
N LEU A 356 4.69 6.48 -17.09
CA LEU A 356 3.81 6.81 -15.96
C LEU A 356 2.58 7.60 -16.43
N ASP A 357 2.74 8.57 -17.33
CA ASP A 357 1.63 9.34 -17.89
C ASP A 357 0.70 8.43 -18.72
N ALA A 358 1.23 7.48 -19.48
CA ALA A 358 0.44 6.48 -20.20
C ALA A 358 -0.36 5.59 -19.26
N ALA A 359 0.28 5.08 -18.19
CA ALA A 359 -0.39 4.27 -17.17
C ALA A 359 -1.49 5.03 -16.43
N LEU A 360 -1.30 6.33 -16.21
CA LEU A 360 -2.33 7.19 -15.62
C LEU A 360 -3.53 7.32 -16.56
N ALA A 361 -3.27 7.60 -17.84
CA ALA A 361 -4.32 7.75 -18.85
C ALA A 361 -5.14 6.47 -19.04
N GLU A 362 -4.50 5.30 -19.07
CA GLU A 362 -5.19 4.00 -19.12
C GLU A 362 -6.08 3.77 -17.90
N ARG A 363 -5.61 4.12 -16.72
CA ARG A 363 -6.37 4.01 -15.48
C ARG A 363 -7.59 4.94 -15.48
N ASP A 364 -7.43 6.16 -15.95
CA ASP A 364 -8.52 7.14 -16.02
C ASP A 364 -9.55 6.74 -17.08
N ALA A 365 -9.13 6.19 -18.22
CA ALA A 365 -10.03 5.66 -19.24
C ALA A 365 -10.85 4.45 -18.74
N GLY A 366 -10.27 3.61 -17.86
CA GLY A 366 -10.97 2.48 -17.22
C GLY A 366 -11.87 2.87 -16.04
N ARG A 367 -11.76 4.11 -15.55
CA ARG A 367 -12.54 4.62 -14.43
C ARG A 367 -13.81 5.32 -14.92
N GLY A 368 -14.97 4.71 -14.64
CA GLY A 368 -16.24 5.46 -14.66
C GLY A 368 -16.30 6.47 -13.50
N PRO A 369 -17.37 7.29 -13.40
CA PRO A 369 -17.51 8.26 -12.32
C PRO A 369 -17.50 7.56 -10.95
N GLU A 370 -16.62 8.03 -10.08
CA GLU A 370 -16.58 7.56 -8.68
C GLU A 370 -17.68 8.27 -7.87
N PRO A 371 -18.19 7.60 -6.80
CA PRO A 371 -19.11 8.25 -5.87
C PRO A 371 -18.46 9.50 -5.26
N ASP A 372 -19.19 10.60 -5.22
CA ASP A 372 -18.74 11.83 -4.57
C ASP A 372 -18.74 11.61 -3.05
N LEU A 373 -17.57 11.63 -2.43
CA LEU A 373 -17.43 11.60 -0.98
C LEU A 373 -17.71 13.01 -0.47
N ALA A 374 -18.75 13.16 0.34
CA ALA A 374 -19.05 14.43 1.00
C ALA A 374 -17.79 14.96 1.72
N LYS A 375 -17.36 16.17 1.37
CA LYS A 375 -16.28 16.84 2.10
C LYS A 375 -16.71 17.05 3.54
N PRO A 376 -15.83 16.84 4.55
CA PRO A 376 -16.15 17.16 5.94
C PRO A 376 -16.61 18.62 6.04
N LYS A 377 -17.68 18.86 6.80
CA LYS A 377 -18.21 20.21 7.00
C LYS A 377 -17.14 21.08 7.67
N PRO A 378 -16.88 22.31 7.17
CA PRO A 378 -16.02 23.25 7.88
C PRO A 378 -16.64 23.55 9.27
N GLY A 379 -15.88 23.36 10.33
CA GLY A 379 -16.29 23.64 11.71
C GLY A 379 -16.55 22.43 12.61
N GLY A 380 -16.39 21.17 12.10
CA GLY A 380 -16.40 19.95 12.93
C GLY A 380 -15.17 19.87 13.86
N VAL A 381 -15.24 18.95 14.84
CA VAL A 381 -14.18 18.69 15.85
C VAL A 381 -12.79 18.52 15.21
N LEU A 382 -12.74 18.10 13.95
CA LEU A 382 -11.52 17.81 13.18
C LEU A 382 -11.13 18.93 12.19
N SER A 383 -11.84 20.06 12.16
CA SER A 383 -11.55 21.15 11.21
C SER A 383 -10.12 21.74 11.34
N GLY A 384 -9.50 21.64 12.52
CA GLY A 384 -8.10 22.02 12.76
C GLY A 384 -7.06 21.02 12.25
N LEU A 385 -7.47 19.80 11.86
CA LEU A 385 -6.57 18.73 11.43
C LEU A 385 -6.43 18.63 9.90
N GLN A 386 -7.21 19.40 9.13
CA GLN A 386 -7.13 19.39 7.66
C GLN A 386 -5.72 19.69 7.10
N PRO A 387 -4.92 20.61 7.67
CA PRO A 387 -3.53 20.81 7.23
C PRO A 387 -2.63 19.59 7.45
N LEU A 388 -2.96 18.76 8.47
CA LEU A 388 -2.19 17.54 8.78
C LEU A 388 -2.50 16.38 7.82
N LEU A 389 -3.64 16.38 7.12
CA LEU A 389 -3.96 15.39 6.08
C LEU A 389 -3.02 15.45 4.89
N ILE A 390 -2.52 16.66 4.55
CA ILE A 390 -1.54 16.86 3.47
C ILE A 390 -0.12 16.54 3.98
N GLN A 391 0.16 16.75 5.28
CA GLN A 391 1.47 16.51 5.89
C GLN A 391 1.63 15.12 6.52
N ALA A 392 0.55 14.37 6.81
CA ALA A 392 0.64 13.01 7.38
C ALA A 392 1.16 11.96 6.39
N THR A 393 1.30 12.32 5.12
CA THR A 393 2.12 11.57 4.16
C THR A 393 3.60 12.00 4.19
N ALA A 394 3.92 13.16 4.77
CA ALA A 394 5.29 13.60 5.07
C ALA A 394 5.56 13.32 6.55
N VAL A 395 6.31 12.27 6.84
CA VAL A 395 6.75 11.93 8.20
C VAL A 395 7.61 13.08 8.73
N ALA A 396 7.14 13.77 9.76
CA ALA A 396 7.95 14.74 10.47
C ALA A 396 9.23 14.08 11.00
N PRO A 397 10.41 14.73 10.86
CA PRO A 397 11.62 14.22 11.46
C PRO A 397 11.45 14.19 12.97
N LEU A 398 11.63 13.01 13.58
CA LEU A 398 11.79 12.89 15.03
C LEU A 398 13.04 13.69 15.41
N SER A 399 12.86 14.82 16.08
CA SER A 399 13.96 15.55 16.73
C SER A 399 14.66 14.61 17.70
N ARG A 400 15.97 14.47 17.53
CA ARG A 400 16.84 13.79 18.49
C ARG A 400 16.74 14.51 19.85
N ALA A 401 16.36 13.79 20.88
CA ALA A 401 16.80 14.00 22.24
C ALA A 401 17.71 12.84 22.64
#